data_ee877f13e1d3ad7bec556657d18ac839
#
_entry.id   ee877f13e1d3ad7bec556657d18ac839
#
_cell.length_a   1.000
_cell.length_b   1.000
_cell.length_c   1.000
_cell.angle_alpha   90.00
_cell.angle_beta   90.00
_cell.angle_gamma   90.00
#
_symmetry.space_group_name_H-M   'P 1'
#
loop_
_entity.id
_entity.type
_entity.pdbx_description
1 polymer ?
#
loop_
_entity_poly.entity_id
_entity_poly.type
_entity_poly.pdbx_seq_one_letter_code
_entity_poly.pdbx_strand_id
1 'polypeptide(L)'
;MNKQNMLNVICGRFDSASALQRVESIAGDGSAAIEQQLYYPYFHLAARCSVPTMIGRKELTVDCLVDGINGSGATTDPFLTEQVTVPGEIQLQPKWSRDEAVRVARRTLTHRLGKKMRMIAPFDVVFESTTLIYRGFWIVRVGTGKIMLDSVTGGMQSLRASAA
;
A
#
# COMPACT_ATOMS: atom_id res chain seq x y z
N MET A 1 24.50 10.09 -13.68
CA MET A 1 23.69 10.90 -12.76
C MET A 1 22.56 10.05 -12.21
N ASN A 2 22.57 9.80 -10.91
CA ASN A 2 21.44 9.12 -10.28
C ASN A 2 20.22 10.06 -10.29
N LYS A 3 19.21 9.67 -11.02
CA LYS A 3 17.96 10.42 -11.08
C LYS A 3 17.28 10.33 -9.70
N GLN A 4 17.09 11.48 -9.06
CA GLN A 4 16.30 11.56 -7.83
C GLN A 4 14.85 11.87 -8.18
N ASN A 5 13.93 11.17 -7.55
CA ASN A 5 12.50 11.36 -7.74
C ASN A 5 11.85 11.76 -6.43
N MET A 6 10.90 12.68 -6.53
CA MET A 6 10.07 13.07 -5.39
C MET A 6 8.82 12.18 -5.35
N LEU A 7 8.60 11.49 -4.26
CA LEU A 7 7.49 10.56 -4.08
C LEU A 7 6.57 11.01 -2.96
N ASN A 8 5.27 10.76 -3.12
CA ASN A 8 4.32 10.78 -2.02
C ASN A 8 4.36 9.42 -1.34
N VAL A 9 4.79 9.38 -0.09
CA VAL A 9 5.02 8.15 0.67
C VAL A 9 4.08 8.11 1.87
N ILE A 10 3.48 6.95 2.14
CA ILE A 10 2.70 6.73 3.35
C ILE A 10 3.63 6.85 4.56
N CYS A 11 3.26 7.68 5.53
CA CYS A 11 4.06 7.86 6.75
C CYS A 11 4.25 6.54 7.47
N GLY A 12 5.51 6.13 7.61
CA GLY A 12 5.88 4.87 8.26
C GLY A 12 6.05 5.03 9.77
N ARG A 13 5.86 3.93 10.49
CA ARG A 13 6.10 3.83 11.94
C ARG A 13 7.49 3.25 12.25
N PHE A 14 8.10 2.60 11.28
CA PHE A 14 9.38 1.91 11.44
C PHE A 14 10.45 2.58 10.60
N ASP A 15 11.37 3.28 11.26
CA ASP A 15 12.61 3.75 10.65
C ASP A 15 13.62 2.58 10.57
N SER A 16 14.83 2.84 10.08
CA SER A 16 15.85 1.79 9.95
C SER A 16 16.22 1.14 11.28
N ALA A 17 16.32 1.92 12.35
CA ALA A 17 16.70 1.40 13.67
C ALA A 17 15.60 0.52 14.27
N SER A 18 14.35 0.96 14.23
CA SER A 18 13.21 0.19 14.75
C SER A 18 12.89 -1.03 13.88
N ALA A 19 13.09 -0.96 12.58
CA ALA A 19 12.98 -2.10 11.70
C ALA A 19 14.02 -3.17 12.01
N LEU A 20 15.27 -2.78 12.19
CA LEU A 20 16.35 -3.69 12.58
C LEU A 20 16.06 -4.35 13.92
N GLN A 21 15.69 -3.56 14.92
CA GLN A 21 15.33 -4.06 16.26
C GLN A 21 14.19 -5.08 16.22
N ARG A 22 13.18 -4.83 15.40
CA ARG A 22 12.04 -5.74 15.24
C ARG A 22 12.46 -7.08 14.63
N VAL A 23 13.32 -7.05 13.61
CA VAL A 23 13.85 -8.27 12.99
C VAL A 23 14.74 -9.03 13.98
N GLU A 24 15.63 -8.36 14.69
CA GLU A 24 16.51 -8.96 15.69
C GLU A 24 15.75 -9.62 16.83
N SER A 25 14.62 -9.02 17.26
CA SER A 25 13.78 -9.60 18.31
C SER A 25 13.19 -10.97 17.93
N ILE A 26 13.08 -11.26 16.64
CA ILE A 26 12.56 -12.53 16.12
C ILE A 26 13.68 -13.47 15.70
N ALA A 27 14.73 -12.96 15.08
CA ALA A 27 15.87 -13.74 14.61
C ALA A 27 16.83 -14.19 15.72
N GLY A 28 16.81 -13.53 16.87
CA GLY A 28 17.45 -14.00 18.12
C GLY A 28 18.94 -13.71 18.27
N ASP A 29 19.64 -13.19 17.32
CA ASP A 29 21.02 -12.75 17.45
C ASP A 29 21.35 -11.54 16.57
N GLY A 30 22.43 -10.83 16.87
CA GLY A 30 22.83 -9.60 16.20
C GLY A 30 23.34 -9.78 14.76
N SER A 31 22.91 -10.80 14.03
CA SER A 31 23.33 -11.07 12.66
C SER A 31 22.52 -10.32 11.60
N ALA A 32 21.52 -9.56 12.00
CA ALA A 32 20.66 -8.81 11.09
C ALA A 32 21.30 -7.47 10.68
N ALA A 33 21.16 -7.11 9.42
CA ALA A 33 21.62 -5.82 8.88
C ALA A 33 20.65 -5.27 7.86
N ILE A 34 20.38 -3.96 7.92
CA ILE A 34 19.61 -3.26 6.88
C ILE A 34 20.45 -3.26 5.59
N GLU A 35 19.86 -3.78 4.52
CA GLU A 35 20.49 -3.82 3.21
C GLU A 35 20.06 -2.63 2.35
N GLN A 36 18.76 -2.37 2.27
CA GLN A 36 18.22 -1.22 1.52
C GLN A 36 16.77 -0.95 1.91
N GLN A 37 16.26 0.16 1.42
CA GLN A 37 14.85 0.50 1.43
C GLN A 37 14.30 0.41 0.01
N LEU A 38 13.09 -0.12 -0.16
CA LEU A 38 12.35 -0.12 -1.41
C LEU A 38 11.06 0.67 -1.27
N TYR A 39 10.66 1.34 -2.34
CA TYR A 39 9.39 2.06 -2.42
C TYR A 39 8.48 1.37 -3.42
N TYR A 40 7.37 0.82 -2.89
CA TYR A 40 6.41 0.03 -3.63
C TYR A 40 5.18 0.87 -4.01
N PRO A 41 4.74 0.85 -5.30
CA PRO A 41 3.68 1.72 -5.77
C PRO A 41 2.28 1.21 -5.44
N TYR A 42 1.41 2.13 -5.03
CA TYR A 42 -0.03 1.93 -4.87
C TYR A 42 -0.78 3.09 -5.51
N PHE A 43 -1.95 2.82 -6.05
CA PHE A 43 -2.90 3.88 -6.36
C PHE A 43 -3.84 4.08 -5.17
N HIS A 44 -3.89 5.29 -4.68
CA HIS A 44 -4.84 5.71 -3.64
C HIS A 44 -6.02 6.39 -4.31
N LEU A 45 -7.21 5.88 -4.07
CA LEU A 45 -8.44 6.41 -4.63
C LEU A 45 -9.37 6.81 -3.48
N ALA A 46 -9.72 8.10 -3.45
CA ALA A 46 -10.74 8.60 -2.55
C ALA A 46 -12.08 8.54 -3.26
N ALA A 47 -13.03 7.80 -2.71
CA ALA A 47 -14.34 7.57 -3.29
C ALA A 47 -15.45 8.12 -2.39
N ARG A 48 -16.46 8.68 -3.03
CA ARG A 48 -17.73 9.01 -2.40
C ARG A 48 -18.80 8.05 -2.92
N CYS A 49 -19.46 7.37 -2.00
CA CYS A 49 -20.49 6.39 -2.31
C CYS A 49 -21.85 6.91 -1.83
N SER A 50 -22.83 6.95 -2.73
CA SER A 50 -24.21 7.30 -2.40
C SER A 50 -25.02 6.03 -2.29
N VAL A 51 -25.45 5.72 -1.10
CA VAL A 51 -26.06 4.42 -0.74
C VAL A 51 -27.55 4.62 -0.42
N PRO A 52 -28.48 3.87 -1.07
CA PRO A 52 -29.89 3.95 -0.73
C PRO A 52 -30.15 3.40 0.67
N THR A 53 -31.00 4.09 1.42
CA THR A 53 -31.49 3.68 2.75
C THR A 53 -33.02 3.71 2.77
N MET A 54 -33.63 3.25 3.85
CA MET A 54 -35.09 3.25 4.00
C MET A 54 -35.68 4.66 3.99
N ILE A 55 -34.93 5.68 4.35
CA ILE A 55 -35.39 7.08 4.46
C ILE A 55 -34.62 8.05 3.55
N GLY A 56 -34.05 7.56 2.45
CA GLY A 56 -33.31 8.37 1.50
C GLY A 56 -31.99 7.77 1.12
N ARG A 57 -30.97 8.60 0.93
CA ARG A 57 -29.61 8.18 0.56
C ARG A 57 -28.60 8.63 1.62
N LYS A 58 -27.62 7.79 1.87
CA LYS A 58 -26.50 8.08 2.75
C LYS A 58 -25.21 8.24 1.94
N GLU A 59 -24.48 9.30 2.19
CA GLU A 59 -23.16 9.53 1.61
C GLU A 59 -22.09 8.91 2.51
N LEU A 60 -21.18 8.12 1.90
CA LEU A 60 -20.04 7.52 2.55
C LEU A 60 -18.77 7.92 1.82
N THR A 61 -17.74 8.29 2.56
CA THR A 61 -16.38 8.47 2.03
C THR A 61 -15.56 7.22 2.33
N VAL A 62 -14.95 6.64 1.32
CA VAL A 62 -14.15 5.41 1.45
C VAL A 62 -12.85 5.58 0.69
N ASP A 63 -11.75 5.21 1.32
CA ASP A 63 -10.44 5.16 0.69
C ASP A 63 -10.13 3.75 0.21
N CYS A 64 -9.62 3.66 -1.01
CA CYS A 64 -9.13 2.41 -1.61
C CYS A 64 -7.65 2.51 -1.92
N LEU A 65 -6.96 1.40 -1.75
CA LEU A 65 -5.62 1.19 -2.28
C LEU A 65 -5.67 0.08 -3.33
N VAL A 66 -5.07 0.34 -4.49
CA VAL A 66 -4.85 -0.66 -5.52
C VAL A 66 -3.36 -0.87 -5.66
N ASP A 67 -2.90 -2.10 -5.48
CA ASP A 67 -1.50 -2.46 -5.67
C ASP A 67 -1.08 -2.20 -7.11
N GLY A 68 -0.08 -1.34 -7.28
CA GLY A 68 0.37 -0.92 -8.60
C GLY A 68 1.14 -1.99 -9.39
N ILE A 69 1.51 -3.09 -8.75
CA ILE A 69 2.27 -4.18 -9.37
C ILE A 69 1.38 -5.39 -9.67
N ASN A 70 0.60 -5.86 -8.68
CA ASN A 70 -0.24 -7.05 -8.83
C ASN A 70 -1.72 -6.75 -9.12
N GLY A 71 -2.14 -5.49 -8.98
CA GLY A 71 -3.48 -5.04 -9.28
C GLY A 71 -4.56 -5.41 -8.26
N SER A 72 -4.19 -5.92 -7.09
CA SER A 72 -5.18 -6.20 -6.05
C SER A 72 -5.68 -4.93 -5.38
N GLY A 73 -6.98 -4.87 -5.09
CA GLY A 73 -7.62 -3.75 -4.44
C GLY A 73 -8.08 -4.07 -3.02
N ALA A 74 -8.02 -3.06 -2.15
CA ALA A 74 -8.51 -3.15 -0.78
C ALA A 74 -9.01 -1.78 -0.32
N THR A 75 -9.98 -1.78 0.60
CA THR A 75 -10.32 -0.57 1.35
C THR A 75 -9.28 -0.34 2.44
N THR A 76 -9.06 0.91 2.79
CA THR A 76 -8.09 1.29 3.83
C THR A 76 -8.67 2.35 4.75
N ASP A 77 -8.16 2.38 5.96
CA ASP A 77 -8.39 3.51 6.86
C ASP A 77 -7.61 4.74 6.37
N PRO A 78 -8.02 5.95 6.75
CA PRO A 78 -7.28 7.16 6.43
C PRO A 78 -5.83 7.08 6.92
N PHE A 79 -4.91 7.59 6.12
CA PHE A 79 -3.48 7.64 6.43
C PHE A 79 -2.88 8.97 6.01
N LEU A 80 -1.73 9.28 6.57
CA LEU A 80 -0.96 10.47 6.21
C LEU A 80 0.12 10.11 5.20
N THR A 81 0.40 11.04 4.30
CA THR A 81 1.52 10.94 3.35
C THR A 81 2.47 12.10 3.55
N GLU A 82 3.73 11.86 3.17
CA GLU A 82 4.77 12.88 3.13
C GLU A 82 5.51 12.83 1.79
N GLN A 83 6.13 13.92 1.41
CA GLN A 83 6.97 13.94 0.21
C GLN A 83 8.40 13.58 0.59
N VAL A 84 8.96 12.61 -0.13
CA VAL A 84 10.31 12.10 0.09
C VAL A 84 11.05 12.09 -1.24
N THR A 85 12.28 12.58 -1.24
CA THR A 85 13.18 12.48 -2.40
C THR A 85 14.01 11.21 -2.29
N VAL A 86 13.91 10.36 -3.29
CA VAL A 86 14.56 9.05 -3.29
C VAL A 86 15.36 8.82 -4.58
N PRO A 87 16.44 8.00 -4.54
CA PRO A 87 17.06 7.51 -5.75
C PRO A 87 16.09 6.71 -6.61
N GLY A 88 16.07 6.93 -7.92
CA GLY A 88 15.12 6.27 -8.81
C GLY A 88 15.25 4.74 -8.84
N GLU A 89 16.43 4.21 -8.52
CA GLU A 89 16.75 2.78 -8.52
C GLU A 89 16.00 1.98 -7.43
N ILE A 90 15.63 2.63 -6.32
CA ILE A 90 14.87 1.98 -5.23
C ILE A 90 13.37 2.21 -5.32
N GLN A 91 12.92 2.89 -6.35
CA GLN A 91 11.52 3.11 -6.66
C GLN A 91 11.04 2.07 -7.66
N LEU A 92 10.12 1.21 -7.25
CA LEU A 92 9.47 0.29 -8.17
C LEU A 92 8.44 1.03 -9.02
N GLN A 93 8.41 0.74 -10.31
CA GLN A 93 7.45 1.36 -11.23
C GLN A 93 6.14 0.58 -11.23
N PRO A 94 4.98 1.26 -11.25
CA PRO A 94 3.71 0.57 -11.36
C PRO A 94 3.60 -0.14 -12.72
N LYS A 95 3.04 -1.34 -12.70
CA LYS A 95 2.71 -2.12 -13.91
C LYS A 95 1.28 -1.88 -14.36
N TRP A 96 0.43 -1.40 -13.46
CA TRP A 96 -0.97 -1.09 -13.72
C TRP A 96 -1.12 0.40 -14.01
N SER A 97 -2.07 0.73 -14.88
CA SER A 97 -2.42 2.12 -15.18
C SER A 97 -3.42 2.69 -14.17
N ARG A 98 -3.55 4.01 -14.18
CA ARG A 98 -4.55 4.72 -13.38
C ARG A 98 -5.98 4.24 -13.70
N ASP A 99 -6.31 4.10 -14.99
CA ASP A 99 -7.64 3.67 -15.43
C ASP A 99 -7.96 2.24 -14.99
N GLU A 100 -6.99 1.36 -15.05
CA GLU A 100 -7.12 -0.01 -14.54
C GLU A 100 -7.32 -0.03 -13.03
N ALA A 101 -6.60 0.82 -12.30
CA ALA A 101 -6.75 0.97 -10.85
C ALA A 101 -8.16 1.45 -10.48
N VAL A 102 -8.71 2.41 -11.21
CA VAL A 102 -10.10 2.88 -11.01
C VAL A 102 -11.10 1.72 -11.18
N ARG A 103 -10.93 0.90 -12.21
CA ARG A 103 -11.80 -0.27 -12.43
C ARG A 103 -11.73 -1.28 -11.30
N VAL A 104 -10.52 -1.57 -10.82
CA VAL A 104 -10.31 -2.47 -9.67
C VAL A 104 -10.94 -1.90 -8.41
N ALA A 105 -10.72 -0.62 -8.12
CA ALA A 105 -11.27 0.05 -6.95
C ALA A 105 -12.81 0.04 -6.97
N ARG A 106 -13.42 0.32 -8.12
CA ARG A 106 -14.89 0.27 -8.27
C ARG A 106 -15.44 -1.12 -7.96
N ARG A 107 -14.82 -2.17 -8.49
CA ARG A 107 -15.21 -3.55 -8.22
C ARG A 107 -15.04 -3.91 -6.74
N THR A 108 -13.93 -3.53 -6.15
CA THR A 108 -13.62 -3.76 -4.73
C THR A 108 -14.65 -3.09 -3.82
N LEU A 109 -14.98 -1.83 -4.06
CA LEU A 109 -15.98 -1.08 -3.29
C LEU A 109 -17.37 -1.67 -3.46
N THR A 110 -17.77 -1.96 -4.68
CA THR A 110 -19.09 -2.54 -4.97
C THR A 110 -19.26 -3.87 -4.23
N HIS A 111 -18.24 -4.71 -4.26
CA HIS A 111 -18.27 -5.99 -3.58
C HIS A 111 -18.31 -5.85 -2.05
N ARG A 112 -17.41 -5.02 -1.49
CA ARG A 112 -17.30 -4.86 -0.03
C ARG A 112 -18.51 -4.17 0.58
N LEU A 113 -18.97 -3.07 0.00
CA LEU A 113 -20.12 -2.34 0.49
C LEU A 113 -21.41 -3.14 0.29
N GLY A 114 -21.53 -3.85 -0.83
CA GLY A 114 -22.67 -4.74 -1.08
C GLY A 114 -22.81 -5.82 -0.01
N LYS A 115 -21.71 -6.46 0.38
CA LYS A 115 -21.69 -7.44 1.47
C LYS A 115 -22.00 -6.83 2.83
N LYS A 116 -21.32 -5.73 3.17
CA LYS A 116 -21.45 -5.08 4.49
C LYS A 116 -22.85 -4.54 4.75
N MET A 117 -23.47 -3.99 3.74
CA MET A 117 -24.76 -3.32 3.86
C MET A 117 -25.95 -4.18 3.43
N ARG A 118 -25.72 -5.43 3.02
CA ARG A 118 -26.76 -6.35 2.50
C ARG A 118 -27.65 -5.68 1.46
N MET A 119 -27.04 -4.92 0.56
CA MET A 119 -27.76 -4.10 -0.40
C MET A 119 -28.32 -4.93 -1.55
N ILE A 120 -29.60 -4.71 -1.82
CA ILE A 120 -30.31 -5.30 -2.96
C ILE A 120 -30.24 -4.37 -4.18
N ALA A 121 -30.05 -3.07 -3.95
CA ALA A 121 -30.03 -2.05 -5.00
C ALA A 121 -28.60 -1.58 -5.31
N PRO A 122 -28.28 -1.25 -6.57
CA PRO A 122 -27.01 -0.66 -6.92
C PRO A 122 -26.81 0.71 -6.28
N PHE A 123 -25.60 1.07 -5.97
CA PHE A 123 -25.24 2.37 -5.43
C PHE A 123 -24.20 3.05 -6.32
N ASP A 124 -24.15 4.38 -6.25
CA ASP A 124 -23.23 5.17 -7.06
C ASP A 124 -21.90 5.34 -6.35
N VAL A 125 -20.81 5.21 -7.12
CA VAL A 125 -19.44 5.44 -6.66
C VAL A 125 -18.81 6.51 -7.54
N VAL A 126 -18.37 7.60 -6.92
CA VAL A 126 -17.64 8.69 -7.58
C VAL A 126 -16.24 8.77 -6.98
N PHE A 127 -15.23 8.63 -7.83
CA PHE A 127 -13.84 8.81 -7.42
C PHE A 127 -13.47 10.29 -7.49
N GLU A 128 -13.19 10.88 -6.35
CA GLU A 128 -12.83 12.30 -6.24
C GLU A 128 -11.35 12.54 -6.56
N SER A 129 -10.50 11.56 -6.26
CA SER A 129 -9.08 11.63 -6.56
C SER A 129 -8.49 10.23 -6.79
N THR A 130 -7.47 10.20 -7.65
CA THR A 130 -6.64 9.00 -7.88
C THR A 130 -5.19 9.45 -7.88
N THR A 131 -4.43 9.01 -6.89
CA THR A 131 -3.07 9.46 -6.66
C THR A 131 -2.13 8.27 -6.59
N LEU A 132 -0.98 8.36 -7.26
CA LEU A 132 0.08 7.38 -7.11
C LEU A 132 0.85 7.69 -5.83
N ILE A 133 0.88 6.73 -4.93
CA ILE A 133 1.59 6.81 -3.65
C ILE A 133 2.49 5.61 -3.48
N TYR A 134 3.42 5.71 -2.54
CA TYR A 134 4.39 4.65 -2.29
C TYR A 134 4.38 4.24 -0.83
N ARG A 135 4.65 2.96 -0.61
CA ARG A 135 4.89 2.40 0.73
C ARG A 135 6.34 1.98 0.82
N GLY A 136 7.02 2.40 1.88
CA GLY A 136 8.40 2.00 2.15
C GLY A 136 8.48 0.60 2.74
N PHE A 137 9.44 -0.19 2.27
CA PHE A 137 9.79 -1.50 2.83
C PHE A 137 11.27 -1.54 3.12
N TRP A 138 11.63 -2.12 4.25
CA TRP A 138 13.02 -2.38 4.61
C TRP A 138 13.42 -3.78 4.18
N ILE A 139 14.53 -3.90 3.49
CA ILE A 139 15.14 -5.19 3.19
C ILE A 139 16.23 -5.43 4.23
N VAL A 140 16.03 -6.45 5.03
CA VAL A 140 16.92 -6.81 6.14
C VAL A 140 17.56 -8.15 5.83
N ARG A 141 18.87 -8.20 5.84
CA ARG A 141 19.62 -9.45 5.71
C ARG A 141 19.74 -10.12 7.07
N VAL A 142 19.39 -11.40 7.14
CA VAL A 142 19.51 -12.23 8.34
C VAL A 142 20.22 -13.52 7.94
N GLY A 143 21.48 -13.68 8.37
CA GLY A 143 22.30 -14.81 7.94
C GLY A 143 22.44 -14.84 6.41
N THR A 144 22.00 -15.92 5.77
CA THR A 144 22.00 -16.09 4.32
C THR A 144 20.66 -15.68 3.67
N GLY A 145 19.66 -15.36 4.47
CA GLY A 145 18.31 -14.99 4.00
C GLY A 145 18.06 -13.49 4.07
N LYS A 146 16.93 -13.09 3.47
CA LYS A 146 16.44 -11.71 3.51
C LYS A 146 15.00 -11.67 3.97
N ILE A 147 14.66 -10.63 4.72
CA ILE A 147 13.32 -10.34 5.18
C ILE A 147 12.91 -8.96 4.65
N MET A 148 11.70 -8.87 4.13
CA MET A 148 11.07 -7.61 3.78
C MET A 148 10.15 -7.19 4.93
N LEU A 149 10.38 -6.01 5.50
CA LEU A 149 9.59 -5.45 6.58
C LEU A 149 8.82 -4.22 6.09
N ASP A 150 7.51 -4.25 6.29
CA ASP A 150 6.63 -3.12 5.97
C ASP A 150 6.86 -1.98 6.98
N SER A 151 7.29 -0.82 6.50
CA SER A 151 7.56 0.35 7.35
C SER A 151 6.32 0.93 8.03
N VAL A 152 5.12 0.62 7.54
CA VAL A 152 3.86 1.13 8.08
C VAL A 152 3.30 0.20 9.15
N THR A 153 3.23 -1.09 8.86
CA THR A 153 2.60 -2.08 9.74
C THR A 153 3.58 -2.87 10.59
N GLY A 154 4.85 -2.93 10.19
CA GLY A 154 5.85 -3.80 10.79
C GLY A 154 5.69 -5.27 10.40
N GLY A 155 4.82 -5.59 9.47
CA GLY A 155 4.66 -6.93 8.93
C GLY A 155 5.91 -7.40 8.21
N MET A 156 6.24 -8.67 8.34
CA MET A 156 7.47 -9.24 7.79
C MET A 156 7.16 -10.41 6.87
N GLN A 157 7.95 -10.50 5.81
CA GLN A 157 7.88 -11.58 4.85
C GLN A 157 9.27 -12.03 4.46
N SER A 158 9.52 -13.33 4.50
CA SER A 158 10.77 -13.88 3.96
C SER A 158 10.84 -13.73 2.45
N LEU A 159 11.95 -13.20 1.97
CA LEU A 159 12.25 -13.18 0.57
C LEU A 159 13.01 -14.45 0.22
N ARG A 160 12.37 -15.33 -0.54
CA ARG A 160 13.06 -16.48 -1.11
C ARG A 160 13.90 -16.01 -2.30
N ALA A 161 15.12 -16.46 -2.38
CA ALA A 161 15.90 -16.32 -3.61
C ALA A 161 15.07 -16.96 -4.73
N SER A 162 14.80 -16.20 -5.80
CA SER A 162 14.22 -16.80 -7.00
C SER A 162 15.18 -17.89 -7.45
N ALA A 163 14.70 -19.12 -7.46
CA ALA A 163 15.44 -20.18 -8.11
C ALA A 163 15.59 -19.78 -9.59
N ALA A 164 16.82 -19.53 -9.98
CA ALA A 164 17.14 -19.23 -11.37
C ALA A 164 16.86 -20.46 -12.25
#